data_ba20d890d91bd635c4f435a910083135
#
_entry.id   ba20d890d91bd635c4f435a910083135
#
_cell.length_a   1.000
_cell.length_b   1.000
_cell.length_c   1.000
_cell.angle_alpha   90.00
_cell.angle_beta   90.00
_cell.angle_gamma   90.00
#
_symmetry.space_group_name_H-M   'P 1'
#
loop_
_entity.id
_entity.type
_entity.pdbx_description
1 polymer ?
#
loop_
_entity_poly.entity_id
_entity_poly.type
_entity_poly.pdbx_seq_one_letter_code
_entity_poly.pdbx_strand_id
1 'polypeptide(L)'
;MSEHNKTVEDTNSSLVSYTKLSPNHSGQRTHSIDRITPHCVVGQLTAESICGCFTSTSRQASCNYGIGTDGKVALCVEEKNRSWCSSSSSNDQRAVTIECASDKTEPYAMNSKVYNSLVKLCTDICKRNGKKKLLWLGDKDKTLNYSPKSDEMVLTVHRWFANKSCPGNWLYAKLGDLATEVTTALGTETGTSTSTKSESTSSSITYKVKVSISDLNIRKGPGTNYAKTGKYTGKGTFTIVETKSGKGSTAGWGKLKSGAGWISLDYAKKL
;
A
#
# COMPACT_ATOMS: atom_id res chain seq x y z
N MET A 1 -6.47 -36.13 -13.67
CA MET A 1 -6.26 -34.66 -13.85
C MET A 1 -7.51 -33.99 -13.34
N SER A 2 -7.47 -33.50 -12.11
CA SER A 2 -8.60 -32.79 -11.48
C SER A 2 -8.39 -31.30 -11.71
N GLU A 3 -9.13 -30.72 -12.65
CA GLU A 3 -9.23 -29.26 -12.75
C GLU A 3 -10.02 -28.78 -11.51
N HIS A 4 -9.31 -28.10 -10.60
CA HIS A 4 -9.97 -27.39 -9.52
C HIS A 4 -10.79 -26.26 -10.14
N ASN A 5 -12.10 -26.46 -10.13
CA ASN A 5 -13.09 -25.46 -10.47
C ASN A 5 -13.00 -24.36 -9.40
N LYS A 6 -12.19 -23.29 -9.66
CA LYS A 6 -12.11 -22.11 -8.82
C LYS A 6 -13.49 -21.46 -8.80
N THR A 7 -14.15 -21.45 -7.67
CA THR A 7 -15.44 -20.80 -7.49
C THR A 7 -15.28 -19.28 -7.67
N VAL A 8 -16.33 -18.59 -8.10
CA VAL A 8 -16.35 -17.13 -8.38
C VAL A 8 -15.93 -16.31 -7.17
N GLU A 9 -16.05 -16.83 -5.95
CA GLU A 9 -15.63 -16.19 -4.69
C GLU A 9 -14.11 -16.09 -4.53
N ASP A 10 -13.33 -16.99 -5.15
CA ASP A 10 -11.86 -17.03 -5.04
C ASP A 10 -11.12 -15.97 -5.89
N THR A 11 -11.83 -15.21 -6.72
CA THR A 11 -11.20 -14.25 -7.64
C THR A 11 -11.07 -12.84 -7.08
N ASN A 12 -11.80 -12.49 -6.01
CA ASN A 12 -11.75 -11.20 -5.33
C ASN A 12 -11.04 -11.32 -3.98
N SER A 13 -10.62 -10.19 -3.41
CA SER A 13 -9.94 -10.16 -2.11
C SER A 13 -10.87 -10.56 -0.96
N SER A 14 -10.41 -11.44 -0.08
CA SER A 14 -11.09 -11.77 1.18
C SER A 14 -11.07 -10.62 2.21
N LEU A 15 -10.32 -9.55 1.95
CA LEU A 15 -10.30 -8.33 2.79
C LEU A 15 -11.53 -7.46 2.59
N VAL A 16 -12.37 -7.77 1.60
CA VAL A 16 -13.61 -7.02 1.32
C VAL A 16 -14.60 -7.16 2.46
N SER A 17 -15.01 -6.03 3.02
CA SER A 17 -16.04 -5.94 4.07
C SER A 17 -17.38 -5.42 3.56
N TYR A 18 -17.42 -4.89 2.34
CA TYR A 18 -18.61 -4.33 1.71
C TYR A 18 -18.55 -4.49 0.20
N THR A 19 -19.67 -4.84 -0.43
CA THR A 19 -19.76 -4.96 -1.89
C THR A 19 -20.92 -4.13 -2.42
N LYS A 20 -20.62 -3.27 -3.38
CA LYS A 20 -21.63 -2.54 -4.17
C LYS A 20 -21.12 -2.39 -5.59
N LEU A 21 -21.58 -3.27 -6.46
CA LEU A 21 -21.06 -3.34 -7.83
C LEU A 21 -21.50 -2.14 -8.67
N SER A 22 -20.56 -1.60 -9.41
CA SER A 22 -20.75 -0.54 -10.38
C SER A 22 -21.15 -1.12 -11.74
N PRO A 23 -22.10 -0.49 -12.46
CA PRO A 23 -22.39 -0.86 -13.85
C PRO A 23 -21.31 -0.36 -14.84
N ASN A 24 -20.39 0.50 -14.38
CA ASN A 24 -19.37 1.14 -15.22
C ASN A 24 -18.14 0.24 -15.36
N HIS A 25 -18.23 -0.81 -16.17
CA HIS A 25 -17.12 -1.71 -16.47
C HIS A 25 -17.26 -2.29 -17.87
N SER A 26 -16.18 -2.81 -18.43
CA SER A 26 -16.18 -3.35 -19.81
C SER A 26 -16.33 -4.88 -19.86
N GLY A 27 -16.83 -5.49 -18.79
CA GLY A 27 -16.85 -6.95 -18.70
C GLY A 27 -15.48 -7.55 -18.50
N GLN A 28 -15.35 -8.82 -18.85
CA GLN A 28 -14.16 -9.62 -18.57
C GLN A 28 -12.89 -9.03 -19.21
N ARG A 29 -11.79 -9.08 -18.46
CA ARG A 29 -10.47 -8.65 -18.94
C ARG A 29 -10.01 -9.52 -20.11
N THR A 30 -9.33 -8.87 -21.04
CA THR A 30 -8.69 -9.53 -22.19
C THR A 30 -7.19 -9.78 -21.95
N HIS A 31 -6.66 -9.39 -20.79
CA HIS A 31 -5.28 -9.56 -20.39
C HIS A 31 -5.19 -10.05 -18.93
N SER A 32 -4.17 -10.83 -18.60
CA SER A 32 -3.88 -11.21 -17.22
C SER A 32 -3.52 -10.00 -16.37
N ILE A 33 -3.82 -10.08 -15.06
CA ILE A 33 -3.51 -9.01 -14.11
C ILE A 33 -2.01 -9.04 -13.81
N ASP A 34 -1.31 -7.97 -14.19
CA ASP A 34 0.11 -7.75 -13.97
C ASP A 34 0.44 -6.31 -13.56
N ARG A 35 -0.60 -5.50 -13.28
CA ARG A 35 -0.49 -4.12 -12.78
C ARG A 35 -1.41 -3.87 -11.61
N ILE A 36 -1.02 -2.92 -10.76
CA ILE A 36 -1.88 -2.30 -9.75
C ILE A 36 -1.78 -0.79 -9.94
N THR A 37 -2.94 -0.11 -9.96
CA THR A 37 -3.01 1.35 -10.07
C THR A 37 -3.73 1.90 -8.85
N PRO A 38 -3.00 2.38 -7.82
CA PRO A 38 -3.61 3.07 -6.70
C PRO A 38 -3.93 4.52 -7.04
N HIS A 39 -5.06 5.00 -6.55
CA HIS A 39 -5.60 6.35 -6.75
C HIS A 39 -5.85 7.05 -5.41
N CYS A 40 -6.04 8.36 -5.42
CA CYS A 40 -6.61 9.14 -4.32
C CYS A 40 -8.01 9.63 -4.71
N VAL A 41 -9.01 9.35 -3.86
CA VAL A 41 -10.40 9.75 -4.13
C VAL A 41 -10.69 11.23 -3.86
N VAL A 42 -9.69 11.96 -3.35
CA VAL A 42 -9.78 13.41 -3.00
C VAL A 42 -10.90 13.67 -1.98
N GLY A 43 -10.96 12.87 -0.94
CA GLY A 43 -11.96 12.98 0.13
C GLY A 43 -11.76 11.98 1.26
N GLN A 44 -12.21 12.37 2.45
CA GLN A 44 -12.23 11.53 3.64
C GLN A 44 -13.49 10.65 3.63
N LEU A 45 -13.57 9.75 2.63
CA LEU A 45 -14.75 8.92 2.39
C LEU A 45 -14.64 7.57 3.12
N THR A 46 -15.80 6.98 3.44
CA THR A 46 -15.88 5.56 3.81
C THR A 46 -15.74 4.67 2.57
N ALA A 47 -15.43 3.40 2.76
CA ALA A 47 -15.32 2.44 1.66
C ALA A 47 -16.66 2.33 0.89
N GLU A 48 -17.78 2.33 1.61
CA GLU A 48 -19.13 2.30 1.06
C GLU A 48 -19.42 3.55 0.21
N SER A 49 -19.01 4.74 0.70
CA SER A 49 -19.18 6.01 -0.02
C SER A 49 -18.34 6.04 -1.30
N ILE A 50 -17.12 5.49 -1.27
CA ILE A 50 -16.28 5.38 -2.48
C ILE A 50 -16.98 4.56 -3.55
N CYS A 51 -17.48 3.36 -3.23
CA CYS A 51 -18.26 2.56 -4.20
C CYS A 51 -19.55 3.26 -4.63
N GLY A 52 -20.19 3.99 -3.70
CA GLY A 52 -21.38 4.80 -4.00
C GLY A 52 -21.16 5.84 -5.11
N CYS A 53 -19.93 6.39 -5.23
CA CYS A 53 -19.58 7.34 -6.30
C CYS A 53 -19.67 6.75 -7.72
N PHE A 54 -19.69 5.43 -7.87
CA PHE A 54 -19.58 4.74 -9.16
C PHE A 54 -20.85 3.96 -9.56
N THR A 55 -21.96 4.13 -8.83
CA THR A 55 -23.20 3.36 -9.07
C THR A 55 -24.08 3.91 -10.19
N SER A 56 -23.93 5.19 -10.54
CA SER A 56 -24.63 5.78 -11.69
C SER A 56 -23.90 5.49 -12.99
N THR A 57 -24.63 5.08 -14.04
CA THR A 57 -24.08 4.92 -15.39
C THR A 57 -23.58 6.23 -15.97
N SER A 58 -24.14 7.37 -15.57
CA SER A 58 -23.71 8.71 -16.00
C SER A 58 -22.32 9.09 -15.47
N ARG A 59 -21.82 8.38 -14.43
CA ARG A 59 -20.48 8.63 -13.86
C ARG A 59 -19.36 8.31 -14.85
N GLN A 60 -19.54 7.33 -15.71
CA GLN A 60 -18.57 6.88 -16.73
C GLN A 60 -17.17 6.62 -16.16
N ALA A 61 -17.12 6.18 -14.90
CA ALA A 61 -15.90 5.82 -14.18
C ALA A 61 -16.20 4.77 -13.12
N SER A 62 -15.18 4.00 -12.73
CA SER A 62 -15.24 3.03 -11.64
C SER A 62 -13.84 2.64 -11.18
N CYS A 63 -13.75 1.87 -10.08
CA CYS A 63 -12.53 1.20 -9.62
C CYS A 63 -12.85 -0.26 -9.27
N ASN A 64 -11.85 -1.10 -9.10
CA ASN A 64 -12.08 -2.45 -8.58
C ASN A 64 -12.35 -2.38 -7.08
N TYR A 65 -11.53 -1.68 -6.32
CA TYR A 65 -11.65 -1.55 -4.86
C TYR A 65 -11.66 -0.11 -4.39
N GLY A 66 -12.35 0.12 -3.26
CA GLY A 66 -12.29 1.36 -2.50
C GLY A 66 -11.77 1.10 -1.09
N ILE A 67 -10.83 1.91 -0.59
CA ILE A 67 -10.32 1.85 0.78
C ILE A 67 -10.77 3.11 1.52
N GLY A 68 -11.63 2.94 2.53
CA GLY A 68 -12.16 4.03 3.34
C GLY A 68 -11.19 4.54 4.41
N THR A 69 -11.53 5.69 5.01
CA THR A 69 -10.73 6.34 6.07
C THR A 69 -10.47 5.47 7.30
N ASP A 70 -11.33 4.49 7.56
CA ASP A 70 -11.17 3.51 8.65
C ASP A 70 -10.33 2.29 8.24
N GLY A 71 -9.90 2.22 6.98
CA GLY A 71 -9.12 1.14 6.40
C GLY A 71 -9.96 -0.05 5.91
N LYS A 72 -11.29 0.03 5.95
CA LYS A 72 -12.15 -0.99 5.34
C LYS A 72 -12.00 -1.01 3.82
N VAL A 73 -12.19 -2.18 3.23
CA VAL A 73 -12.11 -2.41 1.79
C VAL A 73 -13.50 -2.71 1.24
N ALA A 74 -13.88 -2.01 0.17
CA ALA A 74 -15.09 -2.30 -0.57
C ALA A 74 -14.79 -2.79 -1.99
N LEU A 75 -15.63 -3.68 -2.52
CA LEU A 75 -15.59 -4.16 -3.90
C LEU A 75 -16.58 -3.36 -4.75
N CYS A 76 -16.07 -2.66 -5.75
CA CYS A 76 -16.85 -1.83 -6.68
C CYS A 76 -17.00 -2.49 -8.07
N VAL A 77 -15.93 -3.12 -8.57
CA VAL A 77 -15.93 -3.94 -9.80
C VAL A 77 -15.10 -5.18 -9.52
N GLU A 78 -15.65 -6.36 -9.83
CA GLU A 78 -14.94 -7.63 -9.65
C GLU A 78 -13.59 -7.62 -10.39
N GLU A 79 -12.55 -8.21 -9.81
CA GLU A 79 -11.21 -8.21 -10.43
C GLU A 79 -11.16 -8.85 -11.82
N LYS A 80 -12.01 -9.81 -12.09
CA LYS A 80 -12.12 -10.43 -13.43
C LYS A 80 -12.56 -9.43 -14.51
N ASN A 81 -13.18 -8.30 -14.11
CA ASN A 81 -13.71 -7.29 -15.00
C ASN A 81 -12.78 -6.05 -15.06
N ARG A 82 -12.74 -5.42 -16.24
CA ARG A 82 -12.02 -4.16 -16.45
C ARG A 82 -12.83 -2.99 -15.91
N SER A 83 -12.34 -2.33 -14.87
CA SER A 83 -12.84 -1.04 -14.39
C SER A 83 -12.51 0.11 -15.36
N TRP A 84 -13.09 1.29 -15.14
CA TRP A 84 -12.82 2.53 -15.89
C TRP A 84 -12.20 3.56 -14.94
N CYS A 85 -10.92 3.43 -14.64
CA CYS A 85 -10.29 4.19 -13.56
C CYS A 85 -9.12 5.08 -13.99
N SER A 86 -8.20 4.56 -14.80
CA SER A 86 -6.94 5.24 -15.08
C SER A 86 -6.95 6.15 -16.31
N SER A 87 -8.09 6.30 -16.99
CA SER A 87 -8.20 6.97 -18.30
C SER A 87 -7.42 6.26 -19.42
N SER A 88 -7.02 5.02 -19.22
CA SER A 88 -6.33 4.18 -20.19
C SER A 88 -6.91 2.76 -20.19
N SER A 89 -7.64 2.43 -21.25
CA SER A 89 -8.23 1.10 -21.39
C SER A 89 -7.18 -0.01 -21.41
N SER A 90 -6.03 0.22 -22.03
CA SER A 90 -4.93 -0.74 -22.06
C SER A 90 -4.30 -0.96 -20.70
N ASN A 91 -4.20 0.08 -19.86
CA ASN A 91 -3.75 -0.07 -18.49
C ASN A 91 -4.82 -0.80 -17.65
N ASP A 92 -6.08 -0.38 -17.73
CA ASP A 92 -7.17 -0.94 -16.92
C ASP A 92 -7.46 -2.40 -17.28
N GLN A 93 -7.13 -2.87 -18.48
CA GLN A 93 -7.18 -4.31 -18.83
C GLN A 93 -6.19 -5.14 -18.01
N ARG A 94 -5.07 -4.56 -17.62
CA ARG A 94 -3.96 -5.20 -16.90
C ARG A 94 -3.96 -4.89 -15.39
N ALA A 95 -4.59 -3.79 -14.99
CA ALA A 95 -4.46 -3.26 -13.65
C ALA A 95 -5.67 -3.55 -12.76
N VAL A 96 -5.44 -4.00 -11.54
CA VAL A 96 -6.40 -3.81 -10.45
C VAL A 96 -6.29 -2.38 -9.97
N THR A 97 -7.40 -1.65 -9.98
CA THR A 97 -7.46 -0.23 -9.62
C THR A 97 -8.06 -0.05 -8.24
N ILE A 98 -7.46 0.82 -7.42
CA ILE A 98 -7.81 0.99 -6.02
C ILE A 98 -7.97 2.47 -5.70
N GLU A 99 -9.18 2.92 -5.38
CA GLU A 99 -9.44 4.27 -4.88
C GLU A 99 -9.26 4.33 -3.37
N CYS A 100 -8.40 5.24 -2.91
CA CYS A 100 -8.04 5.37 -1.50
C CYS A 100 -8.54 6.69 -0.94
N ALA A 101 -9.16 6.67 0.25
CA ALA A 101 -9.53 7.87 0.98
C ALA A 101 -8.28 8.72 1.27
N SER A 102 -8.38 10.02 1.06
CA SER A 102 -7.26 10.97 1.16
C SER A 102 -7.74 12.34 1.62
N ASP A 103 -6.81 13.25 1.91
CA ASP A 103 -7.13 14.65 2.08
C ASP A 103 -7.71 15.26 0.79
N LYS A 104 -8.41 16.40 0.94
CA LYS A 104 -9.10 17.08 -0.16
C LYS A 104 -8.18 18.00 -0.98
N THR A 105 -6.98 18.26 -0.48
CA THR A 105 -5.99 19.15 -1.10
C THR A 105 -4.64 18.46 -1.21
N GLU A 106 -3.80 18.92 -2.14
CA GLU A 106 -2.41 18.44 -2.23
C GLU A 106 -1.70 18.57 -0.87
N PRO A 107 -0.93 17.56 -0.49
CA PRO A 107 -0.46 16.42 -1.28
C PRO A 107 -1.41 15.22 -1.32
N TYR A 108 -2.69 15.36 -0.98
CA TYR A 108 -3.71 14.32 -0.88
C TYR A 108 -3.28 13.17 0.04
N ALA A 109 -2.82 13.55 1.24
CA ALA A 109 -2.26 12.59 2.19
C ALA A 109 -3.31 11.57 2.64
N MET A 110 -2.86 10.36 2.87
CA MET A 110 -3.65 9.25 3.41
C MET A 110 -3.26 9.01 4.87
N ASN A 111 -4.23 8.67 5.70
CA ASN A 111 -3.93 8.25 7.07
C ASN A 111 -3.32 6.82 7.08
N SER A 112 -2.75 6.44 8.22
CA SER A 112 -2.06 5.16 8.37
C SER A 112 -2.97 3.93 8.18
N LYS A 113 -4.27 4.03 8.50
CA LYS A 113 -5.21 2.92 8.30
C LYS A 113 -5.42 2.65 6.81
N VAL A 114 -5.61 3.72 6.02
CA VAL A 114 -5.75 3.62 4.55
C VAL A 114 -4.49 3.04 3.93
N TYR A 115 -3.31 3.57 4.27
CA TYR A 115 -2.05 3.09 3.71
C TYR A 115 -1.75 1.63 4.09
N ASN A 116 -1.96 1.26 5.36
CA ASN A 116 -1.77 -0.12 5.81
C ASN A 116 -2.73 -1.10 5.10
N SER A 117 -3.97 -0.68 4.85
CA SER A 117 -4.92 -1.49 4.08
C SER A 117 -4.53 -1.57 2.60
N LEU A 118 -3.96 -0.51 2.02
CA LEU A 118 -3.42 -0.55 0.66
C LEU A 118 -2.27 -1.56 0.55
N VAL A 119 -1.32 -1.58 1.50
CA VAL A 119 -0.25 -2.59 1.55
C VAL A 119 -0.82 -4.00 1.60
N LYS A 120 -1.78 -4.25 2.51
CA LYS A 120 -2.42 -5.57 2.65
C LYS A 120 -3.16 -6.00 1.39
N LEU A 121 -3.95 -5.10 0.79
CA LEU A 121 -4.71 -5.39 -0.41
C LEU A 121 -3.79 -5.65 -1.61
N CYS A 122 -2.75 -4.85 -1.82
CA CYS A 122 -1.75 -5.08 -2.86
C CYS A 122 -1.04 -6.43 -2.67
N THR A 123 -0.72 -6.81 -1.43
CA THR A 123 -0.11 -8.11 -1.12
C THR A 123 -1.05 -9.26 -1.48
N ASP A 124 -2.33 -9.15 -1.10
CA ASP A 124 -3.35 -10.15 -1.40
C ASP A 124 -3.58 -10.29 -2.93
N ILE A 125 -3.69 -9.16 -3.65
CA ILE A 125 -3.80 -9.17 -5.11
C ILE A 125 -2.59 -9.86 -5.75
N CYS A 126 -1.37 -9.53 -5.31
CA CYS A 126 -0.15 -10.17 -5.81
C CYS A 126 -0.18 -11.68 -5.57
N LYS A 127 -0.51 -12.13 -4.37
CA LYS A 127 -0.60 -13.58 -4.03
C LYS A 127 -1.58 -14.32 -4.91
N ARG A 128 -2.82 -13.81 -5.03
CA ARG A 128 -3.87 -14.46 -5.82
C ARG A 128 -3.53 -14.53 -7.31
N ASN A 129 -2.70 -13.61 -7.80
CA ASN A 129 -2.21 -13.59 -9.17
C ASN A 129 -0.83 -14.25 -9.35
N GLY A 130 -0.34 -15.03 -8.35
CA GLY A 130 0.93 -15.76 -8.41
C GLY A 130 2.17 -14.87 -8.45
N LYS A 131 2.06 -13.60 -8.01
CA LYS A 131 3.16 -12.65 -8.04
C LYS A 131 3.97 -12.69 -6.74
N LYS A 132 5.29 -12.64 -6.87
CA LYS A 132 6.25 -12.64 -5.75
C LYS A 132 6.90 -11.28 -5.50
N LYS A 133 6.70 -10.34 -6.43
CA LYS A 133 7.26 -8.99 -6.35
C LYS A 133 6.27 -7.96 -6.84
N LEU A 134 6.22 -6.82 -6.14
CA LEU A 134 5.59 -5.60 -6.63
C LEU A 134 6.71 -4.61 -6.97
N LEU A 135 6.69 -4.06 -8.18
CA LEU A 135 7.73 -3.19 -8.71
C LEU A 135 7.21 -1.75 -8.86
N TRP A 136 8.02 -0.79 -8.44
CA TRP A 136 7.89 0.62 -8.79
C TRP A 136 9.12 1.07 -9.57
N LEU A 137 8.97 1.36 -10.88
CA LEU A 137 10.09 1.74 -11.73
C LEU A 137 10.33 3.26 -11.76
N GLY A 138 9.41 4.04 -11.18
CA GLY A 138 9.55 5.49 -10.95
C GLY A 138 9.44 6.38 -12.19
N ASP A 139 9.38 5.80 -13.37
CA ASP A 139 9.37 6.48 -14.66
C ASP A 139 8.27 5.93 -15.56
N LYS A 140 7.53 6.82 -16.26
CA LYS A 140 6.40 6.45 -17.13
C LYS A 140 6.84 5.56 -18.28
N ASP A 141 7.79 6.03 -19.07
CA ASP A 141 8.16 5.36 -20.32
C ASP A 141 8.84 4.03 -20.04
N LYS A 142 9.72 4.02 -19.04
CA LYS A 142 10.34 2.80 -18.54
C LYS A 142 9.29 1.78 -18.08
N THR A 143 8.27 2.23 -17.35
CA THR A 143 7.22 1.34 -16.82
C THR A 143 6.31 0.81 -17.92
N LEU A 144 5.88 1.67 -18.84
CA LEU A 144 4.94 1.27 -19.89
C LEU A 144 5.58 0.37 -20.94
N ASN A 145 6.90 0.48 -21.16
CA ASN A 145 7.69 -0.40 -22.03
C ASN A 145 8.23 -1.64 -21.31
N TYR A 146 8.04 -1.76 -20.01
CA TYR A 146 8.47 -2.93 -19.24
C TYR A 146 7.52 -4.10 -19.44
N SER A 147 8.09 -5.28 -19.71
CA SER A 147 7.37 -6.55 -19.76
C SER A 147 7.59 -7.30 -18.44
N PRO A 148 6.61 -7.28 -17.52
CA PRO A 148 6.74 -7.96 -16.22
C PRO A 148 6.96 -9.45 -16.41
N LYS A 149 7.84 -10.05 -15.61
CA LYS A 149 8.00 -11.50 -15.54
C LYS A 149 6.73 -12.12 -14.94
N SER A 150 6.59 -13.42 -15.06
CA SER A 150 5.40 -14.14 -14.56
C SER A 150 5.14 -13.93 -13.06
N ASP A 151 6.22 -13.75 -12.27
CA ASP A 151 6.19 -13.53 -10.83
C ASP A 151 6.23 -12.04 -10.42
N GLU A 152 6.12 -11.10 -11.36
CA GLU A 152 6.18 -9.66 -11.11
C GLU A 152 4.84 -8.97 -11.34
N MET A 153 4.51 -8.01 -10.48
CA MET A 153 3.42 -7.05 -10.59
C MET A 153 4.01 -5.65 -10.65
N VAL A 154 3.46 -4.74 -11.44
CA VAL A 154 4.00 -3.39 -11.61
C VAL A 154 3.00 -2.32 -11.19
N LEU A 155 3.46 -1.32 -10.44
CA LEU A 155 2.67 -0.14 -10.11
C LEU A 155 2.64 0.83 -11.30
N THR A 156 1.43 1.33 -11.58
CA THR A 156 1.18 2.43 -12.51
C THR A 156 0.35 3.51 -11.82
N VAL A 157 0.26 4.70 -12.37
CA VAL A 157 -0.46 5.82 -11.78
C VAL A 157 -1.29 6.61 -12.80
N HIS A 158 -2.42 7.13 -12.38
CA HIS A 158 -3.38 7.85 -13.24
C HIS A 158 -2.75 9.05 -13.97
N ARG A 159 -1.88 9.82 -13.31
CA ARG A 159 -1.21 11.00 -13.90
C ARG A 159 -0.35 10.69 -15.12
N TRP A 160 -0.02 9.43 -15.37
CA TRP A 160 0.69 9.03 -16.58
C TRP A 160 -0.20 8.90 -17.80
N PHE A 161 -1.51 8.79 -17.62
CA PHE A 161 -2.48 8.54 -18.69
C PHE A 161 -3.40 9.73 -18.97
N ALA A 162 -3.49 10.69 -18.03
CA ALA A 162 -4.31 11.87 -18.15
C ALA A 162 -3.70 13.03 -17.37
N ASN A 163 -4.07 14.27 -17.69
CA ASN A 163 -3.69 15.45 -16.92
C ASN A 163 -4.44 15.48 -15.57
N LYS A 164 -3.95 14.73 -14.61
CA LYS A 164 -4.52 14.56 -13.27
C LYS A 164 -3.43 14.60 -12.20
N SER A 165 -3.76 15.10 -11.01
CA SER A 165 -2.87 15.06 -9.85
C SER A 165 -2.79 13.66 -9.20
N CYS A 166 -3.81 12.81 -9.41
CA CYS A 166 -3.88 11.46 -8.85
C CYS A 166 -2.62 10.63 -9.19
N PRO A 167 -2.04 9.92 -8.22
CA PRO A 167 -2.53 9.58 -6.88
C PRO A 167 -2.19 10.60 -5.77
N GLY A 168 -1.84 11.84 -6.11
CA GLY A 168 -1.34 12.87 -5.21
C GLY A 168 0.16 12.73 -4.93
N ASN A 169 0.79 13.82 -4.53
CA ASN A 169 2.24 13.81 -4.30
C ASN A 169 2.62 12.98 -3.08
N TRP A 170 1.72 12.86 -2.09
CA TRP A 170 1.98 12.05 -0.92
C TRP A 170 2.13 10.55 -1.26
N LEU A 171 1.16 9.97 -1.97
CA LEU A 171 1.23 8.56 -2.34
C LEU A 171 2.29 8.32 -3.42
N TYR A 172 2.44 9.25 -4.39
CA TYR A 172 3.46 9.15 -5.42
C TYR A 172 4.87 8.99 -4.84
N ALA A 173 5.21 9.77 -3.81
CA ALA A 173 6.49 9.66 -3.10
C ALA A 173 6.65 8.34 -2.32
N LYS A 174 5.56 7.65 -1.99
CA LYS A 174 5.56 6.40 -1.22
C LYS A 174 5.43 5.13 -2.06
N LEU A 175 5.33 5.24 -3.38
CA LEU A 175 5.14 4.05 -4.23
C LEU A 175 6.33 3.09 -4.19
N GLY A 176 7.54 3.60 -3.99
CA GLY A 176 8.74 2.78 -3.76
C GLY A 176 8.68 2.02 -2.44
N ASP A 177 8.23 2.69 -1.37
CA ASP A 177 8.02 2.07 -0.06
C ASP A 177 6.92 1.00 -0.15
N LEU A 178 5.78 1.32 -0.77
CA LEU A 178 4.68 0.38 -1.01
C LEU A 178 5.16 -0.88 -1.74
N ALA A 179 5.92 -0.72 -2.82
CA ALA A 179 6.46 -1.84 -3.58
C ALA A 179 7.39 -2.72 -2.72
N THR A 180 8.22 -2.10 -1.88
CA THR A 180 9.15 -2.79 -0.97
C THR A 180 8.39 -3.53 0.14
N GLU A 181 7.42 -2.87 0.79
CA GLU A 181 6.62 -3.46 1.87
C GLU A 181 5.82 -4.67 1.38
N VAL A 182 5.17 -4.54 0.22
CA VAL A 182 4.41 -5.64 -0.40
C VAL A 182 5.34 -6.80 -0.78
N THR A 183 6.48 -6.52 -1.43
CA THR A 183 7.44 -7.57 -1.82
C THR A 183 8.00 -8.31 -0.60
N THR A 184 8.28 -7.58 0.47
CA THR A 184 8.71 -8.18 1.75
C THR A 184 7.63 -9.10 2.32
N ALA A 185 6.36 -8.64 2.34
CA ALA A 185 5.24 -9.45 2.84
C ALA A 185 5.01 -10.72 2.00
N LEU A 186 5.28 -10.67 0.69
CA LEU A 186 5.20 -11.84 -0.21
C LEU A 186 6.30 -12.86 0.05
N GLY A 187 7.50 -12.44 0.48
CA GLY A 187 8.63 -13.33 0.76
C GLY A 187 8.58 -14.04 2.11
N THR A 188 7.81 -13.55 3.07
CA THR A 188 7.75 -14.10 4.44
C THR A 188 6.90 -15.37 4.59
N GLU A 189 6.18 -15.80 3.56
CA GLU A 189 5.23 -16.93 3.64
C GLU A 189 5.68 -18.23 2.94
N THR A 190 6.92 -18.35 2.49
CA THR A 190 7.47 -19.62 1.97
C THR A 190 8.08 -20.47 3.09
N GLY A 191 7.24 -20.96 4.01
CA GLY A 191 7.65 -21.87 5.09
C GLY A 191 6.46 -22.41 5.87
N THR A 192 5.97 -23.60 5.46
CA THR A 192 5.25 -24.63 6.21
C THR A 192 4.05 -24.23 7.06
N SER A 193 2.89 -24.72 6.63
CA SER A 193 1.64 -24.81 7.43
C SER A 193 1.86 -25.65 8.68
N THR A 194 1.81 -25.05 9.85
CA THR A 194 1.35 -25.73 11.08
C THR A 194 0.64 -24.69 11.94
N SER A 195 -0.61 -25.00 12.23
CA SER A 195 -1.51 -24.19 13.05
C SER A 195 -0.98 -24.08 14.48
N THR A 196 -0.66 -22.86 14.93
CA THR A 196 -0.76 -22.50 16.34
C THR A 196 -0.91 -20.98 16.47
N LYS A 197 -1.84 -20.60 17.29
CA LYS A 197 -2.26 -19.35 17.92
C LYS A 197 -1.28 -18.16 17.79
N SER A 198 -1.83 -17.05 17.30
CA SER A 198 -1.18 -15.79 17.04
C SER A 198 -0.46 -15.15 18.22
N GLU A 199 0.83 -14.90 18.02
CA GLU A 199 1.49 -13.75 18.62
C GLU A 199 2.22 -13.00 17.49
N SER A 200 2.04 -11.69 17.46
CA SER A 200 2.59 -10.79 16.45
C SER A 200 4.12 -10.78 16.52
N THR A 201 4.79 -11.52 15.65
CA THR A 201 6.23 -11.40 15.47
C THR A 201 6.53 -10.38 14.36
N SER A 202 6.88 -9.18 14.79
CA SER A 202 7.61 -8.19 14.01
C SER A 202 8.92 -8.80 13.52
N SER A 203 9.09 -8.96 12.20
CA SER A 203 10.39 -9.30 11.64
C SER A 203 11.36 -8.15 11.93
N SER A 204 12.33 -8.38 12.80
CA SER A 204 13.31 -7.39 13.21
C SER A 204 14.32 -7.13 12.08
N ILE A 205 14.09 -6.09 11.29
CA ILE A 205 15.14 -5.52 10.44
C ILE A 205 16.14 -4.83 11.38
N THR A 206 17.23 -5.53 11.71
CA THR A 206 18.28 -5.00 12.56
C THR A 206 19.31 -4.29 11.70
N TYR A 207 19.46 -2.96 11.84
CA TYR A 207 20.51 -2.19 11.19
C TYR A 207 21.08 -1.15 12.14
N LYS A 208 22.26 -0.62 11.79
CA LYS A 208 22.95 0.40 12.61
C LYS A 208 22.71 1.79 12.06
N VAL A 209 22.56 2.75 12.97
CA VAL A 209 22.50 4.19 12.66
C VAL A 209 23.50 4.95 13.49
N LYS A 210 24.07 6.02 12.92
CA LYS A 210 24.95 6.97 13.64
C LYS A 210 24.15 8.21 14.02
N VAL A 211 24.09 8.54 15.30
CA VAL A 211 23.53 9.78 15.83
C VAL A 211 24.69 10.72 16.16
N SER A 212 24.62 11.96 15.62
CA SER A 212 25.69 12.96 15.76
C SER A 212 25.38 14.07 16.78
N ILE A 213 24.14 14.11 17.29
CA ILE A 213 23.68 15.07 18.30
C ILE A 213 23.62 14.41 19.68
N SER A 214 23.83 15.19 20.75
CA SER A 214 23.91 14.67 22.12
C SER A 214 22.54 14.57 22.81
N ASP A 215 21.52 15.24 22.31
CA ASP A 215 20.24 15.51 22.96
C ASP A 215 19.02 14.94 22.20
N LEU A 216 19.25 13.94 21.34
CA LEU A 216 18.16 13.26 20.66
C LEU A 216 17.26 12.53 21.66
N ASN A 217 16.02 12.99 21.76
CA ASN A 217 15.06 12.44 22.71
C ASN A 217 14.69 10.99 22.39
N ILE A 218 14.64 10.17 23.43
CA ILE A 218 14.06 8.83 23.38
C ILE A 218 12.59 8.95 23.85
N ARG A 219 11.67 8.36 23.08
CA ARG A 219 10.23 8.39 23.36
C ARG A 219 9.67 6.99 23.61
N LYS A 220 8.51 6.94 24.31
CA LYS A 220 7.80 5.68 24.61
C LYS A 220 7.15 5.03 23.39
N GLY A 221 7.07 5.75 22.25
CA GLY A 221 6.48 5.27 21.00
C GLY A 221 6.95 6.07 19.78
N PRO A 222 6.59 5.63 18.58
CA PRO A 222 7.03 6.23 17.31
C PRO A 222 6.24 7.50 16.99
N GLY A 223 6.66 8.64 17.55
CA GLY A 223 6.02 9.93 17.26
C GLY A 223 6.22 10.97 18.34
N THR A 224 6.12 12.26 17.99
CA THR A 224 6.16 13.39 18.95
C THR A 224 4.93 13.45 19.85
N ASN A 225 3.86 12.74 19.52
CA ASN A 225 2.67 12.55 20.34
C ASN A 225 2.87 11.53 21.48
N TYR A 226 3.97 10.77 21.48
CA TYR A 226 4.31 9.90 22.60
C TYR A 226 5.21 10.62 23.61
N ALA A 227 5.02 10.33 24.88
CA ALA A 227 5.81 10.92 25.97
C ALA A 227 7.30 10.66 25.80
N LYS A 228 8.13 11.66 26.14
CA LYS A 228 9.57 11.48 26.29
C LYS A 228 9.86 10.55 27.46
N THR A 229 10.92 9.74 27.36
CA THR A 229 11.38 8.88 28.47
C THR A 229 12.17 9.65 29.51
N GLY A 230 12.52 10.91 29.24
CA GLY A 230 13.46 11.71 30.04
C GLY A 230 14.93 11.43 29.75
N LYS A 231 15.21 10.52 28.82
CA LYS A 231 16.58 10.14 28.39
C LYS A 231 16.88 10.61 26.98
N TYR A 232 18.14 10.83 26.70
CA TYR A 232 18.71 11.12 25.38
C TYR A 232 19.60 9.97 24.90
N THR A 233 19.79 9.84 23.58
CA THR A 233 20.71 8.84 23.04
C THR A 233 22.16 9.16 23.35
N GLY A 234 22.52 10.46 23.39
CA GLY A 234 23.90 10.89 23.19
C GLY A 234 24.37 10.66 21.75
N LYS A 235 25.63 11.05 21.48
CA LYS A 235 26.31 10.76 20.21
C LYS A 235 26.74 9.30 20.21
N GLY A 236 26.56 8.60 19.09
CA GLY A 236 26.99 7.20 19.01
C GLY A 236 26.37 6.41 17.87
N THR A 237 26.68 5.12 17.86
CA THR A 237 26.08 4.15 16.92
C THR A 237 25.07 3.30 17.66
N PHE A 238 23.84 3.25 17.14
CA PHE A 238 22.73 2.55 17.75
C PHE A 238 22.17 1.51 16.79
N THR A 239 21.69 0.40 17.33
CA THR A 239 21.04 -0.64 16.55
C THR A 239 19.53 -0.41 16.61
N ILE A 240 18.91 -0.32 15.43
CA ILE A 240 17.46 -0.22 15.25
C ILE A 240 16.92 -1.63 14.97
N VAL A 241 15.86 -2.01 15.68
CA VAL A 241 15.21 -3.33 15.57
C VAL A 241 13.80 -3.25 15.00
N GLU A 242 13.23 -2.06 14.92
CA GLU A 242 11.90 -1.82 14.36
C GLU A 242 11.84 -0.39 13.85
N THR A 243 11.15 -0.14 12.73
CA THR A 243 10.88 1.19 12.21
C THR A 243 9.40 1.40 12.03
N LYS A 244 8.93 2.62 12.34
CA LYS A 244 7.54 3.04 12.10
C LYS A 244 7.49 4.49 11.66
N SER A 245 6.55 4.82 10.79
CA SER A 245 6.18 6.22 10.56
C SER A 245 5.48 6.78 11.79
N GLY A 246 5.62 8.10 12.02
CA GLY A 246 4.98 8.74 13.16
C GLY A 246 5.14 10.26 13.14
N LYS A 247 4.29 10.97 13.88
CA LYS A 247 4.28 12.44 13.91
C LYS A 247 5.65 13.00 14.30
N GLY A 248 6.13 14.01 13.55
CA GLY A 248 7.34 14.76 13.87
C GLY A 248 8.64 14.10 13.46
N SER A 249 8.60 13.20 12.46
CA SER A 249 9.76 12.71 11.73
C SER A 249 9.37 12.41 10.27
N THR A 250 10.16 12.86 9.34
CA THR A 250 10.04 12.57 7.90
C THR A 250 10.67 11.23 7.54
N ALA A 251 11.80 10.89 8.16
CA ALA A 251 12.48 9.62 7.98
C ALA A 251 11.88 8.48 8.83
N GLY A 252 10.84 8.80 9.64
CA GLY A 252 10.21 7.84 10.55
C GLY A 252 10.93 7.72 11.89
N TRP A 253 10.54 6.71 12.66
CA TRP A 253 11.00 6.43 14.03
C TRP A 253 11.63 5.06 14.10
N GLY A 254 12.78 4.97 14.75
CA GLY A 254 13.52 3.73 14.97
C GLY A 254 13.46 3.29 16.44
N LYS A 255 13.10 2.01 16.68
CA LYS A 255 13.15 1.42 18.02
C LYS A 255 14.56 0.92 18.32
N LEU A 256 15.09 1.38 19.43
CA LEU A 256 16.41 0.99 19.88
C LEU A 256 16.43 -0.48 20.36
N LYS A 257 17.44 -1.26 19.95
CA LYS A 257 17.65 -2.64 20.40
C LYS A 257 17.81 -2.75 21.93
N SER A 258 18.30 -1.69 22.57
CA SER A 258 18.44 -1.61 24.02
C SER A 258 17.11 -1.63 24.79
N GLY A 259 15.97 -1.52 24.11
CA GLY A 259 14.67 -1.40 24.75
C GLY A 259 14.36 0.00 25.33
N ALA A 260 15.30 0.95 25.21
CA ALA A 260 15.13 2.30 25.80
C ALA A 260 13.98 3.10 25.19
N GLY A 261 13.53 2.76 23.98
CA GLY A 261 12.40 3.41 23.33
C GLY A 261 12.66 3.72 21.86
N TRP A 262 12.02 4.78 21.37
CA TRP A 262 12.02 5.20 19.97
C TRP A 262 12.74 6.52 19.77
N ILE A 263 13.50 6.63 18.68
CA ILE A 263 14.19 7.86 18.26
C ILE A 263 13.74 8.27 16.86
N SER A 264 13.74 9.58 16.57
CA SER A 264 13.51 10.09 15.22
C SER A 264 14.73 9.75 14.33
N LEU A 265 14.45 9.17 13.17
CA LEU A 265 15.48 8.82 12.18
C LEU A 265 15.95 10.03 11.35
N ASP A 266 15.27 11.19 11.44
CA ASP A 266 15.75 12.44 10.84
C ASP A 266 17.13 12.88 11.39
N TYR A 267 17.50 12.42 12.59
CA TYR A 267 18.75 12.72 13.27
C TYR A 267 19.71 11.53 13.33
N ALA A 268 19.42 10.47 12.55
CA ALA A 268 20.16 9.21 12.62
C ALA A 268 20.53 8.73 11.21
N LYS A 269 21.80 8.84 10.84
CA LYS A 269 22.31 8.39 9.54
C LYS A 269 22.47 6.87 9.54
N LYS A 270 21.84 6.17 8.61
CA LYS A 270 22.00 4.72 8.41
C LYS A 270 23.44 4.41 7.97
N LEU A 271 24.02 3.36 8.57
CA LEU A 271 25.36 2.85 8.29
C LEU A 271 25.33 1.65 7.36
#